data_e0174757404b663a4f873575cd22b996
#
_entry.id   e0174757404b663a4f873575cd22b996
#
_cell.length_a   1.000
_cell.length_b   1.000
_cell.length_c   1.000
_cell.angle_alpha   90.00
_cell.angle_beta   90.00
_cell.angle_gamma   90.00
#
_symmetry.space_group_name_H-M   'P 1'
#
loop_
_entity.id
_entity.type
_entity.pdbx_description
1 polymer ?
#
loop_
_entity_poly.entity_id
_entity_poly.type
_entity_poly.pdbx_seq_one_letter_code
_entity_poly.pdbx_strand_id
1 'polypeptide(L)'
;MAKIERYINEDFDQLISKIEDGIINGSMSATLEDASDFRSGTARCSVRVFERYSYAGGNRVSLNITLFQNDKDPVQLSAITAGGSQAVFFKINTWGEEAFLDKLIELLD
;
A
#
# COMPACT_ATOMS: atom_id res chain seq x y z
N MET A 1 12.67 3.74 2.77
CA MET A 1 11.26 4.11 2.73
C MET A 1 10.90 4.63 1.34
N ALA A 2 9.86 4.11 0.75
CA ALA A 2 9.41 4.54 -0.58
C ALA A 2 7.97 5.01 -0.51
N LYS A 3 7.58 5.91 -1.41
CA LYS A 3 6.23 6.48 -1.38
C LYS A 3 5.76 6.81 -2.79
N ILE A 4 4.46 6.62 -3.02
CA ILE A 4 3.77 7.19 -4.19
C ILE A 4 2.50 7.89 -3.73
N GLU A 5 2.07 8.86 -4.53
CA GLU A 5 0.78 9.53 -4.38
C GLU A 5 0.11 9.59 -5.75
N ARG A 6 -1.20 9.32 -5.79
CA ARG A 6 -1.97 9.27 -7.04
C ARG A 6 -3.36 9.86 -6.85
N TYR A 7 -3.92 10.38 -7.94
CA TYR A 7 -5.35 10.69 -8.05
C TYR A 7 -5.95 9.67 -9.02
N ILE A 8 -6.99 8.97 -8.59
CA ILE A 8 -7.54 7.84 -9.35
C ILE A 8 -9.03 8.02 -9.54
N ASN A 9 -9.48 7.98 -10.80
CA ASN A 9 -10.89 8.08 -11.15
C ASN A 9 -11.50 6.67 -11.24
N GLU A 10 -11.74 6.06 -10.09
CA GLU A 10 -12.37 4.75 -9.98
C GLU A 10 -13.31 4.78 -8.79
N ASP A 11 -14.25 3.84 -8.77
CA ASP A 11 -15.12 3.67 -7.62
C ASP A 11 -14.28 3.32 -6.38
N PHE A 12 -14.55 4.00 -5.27
CA PHE A 12 -13.75 3.87 -4.06
C PHE A 12 -13.72 2.43 -3.54
N ASP A 13 -14.89 1.79 -3.43
CA ASP A 13 -14.98 0.43 -2.89
C ASP A 13 -14.35 -0.59 -3.82
N GLN A 14 -14.52 -0.42 -5.13
CA GLN A 14 -13.90 -1.30 -6.11
C GLN A 14 -12.39 -1.15 -6.07
N LEU A 15 -11.90 0.06 -5.89
CA LEU A 15 -10.46 0.32 -5.82
C LEU A 15 -9.85 -0.37 -4.58
N ILE A 16 -10.50 -0.26 -3.42
CA ILE A 16 -10.04 -0.95 -2.22
C ILE A 16 -9.98 -2.47 -2.44
N SER A 17 -11.04 -3.04 -3.00
CA SER A 17 -11.09 -4.49 -3.25
C SER A 17 -10.00 -4.92 -4.21
N LYS A 18 -9.79 -4.14 -5.26
CA LYS A 18 -8.74 -4.43 -6.23
C LYS A 18 -7.36 -4.42 -5.57
N ILE A 19 -7.11 -3.45 -4.71
CA ILE A 19 -5.83 -3.34 -4.01
C ILE A 19 -5.65 -4.52 -3.05
N GLU A 20 -6.64 -4.80 -2.21
CA GLU A 20 -6.56 -5.90 -1.25
C GLU A 20 -6.31 -7.23 -1.94
N ASP A 21 -7.14 -7.55 -2.92
CA ASP A 21 -7.03 -8.81 -3.64
C ASP A 21 -5.71 -8.91 -4.42
N GLY A 22 -5.33 -7.81 -5.06
CA GLY A 22 -4.13 -7.79 -5.88
C GLY A 22 -2.85 -7.92 -5.06
N ILE A 23 -2.78 -7.26 -3.92
CA ILE A 23 -1.59 -7.34 -3.06
C ILE A 23 -1.48 -8.74 -2.44
N ILE A 24 -2.58 -9.26 -1.89
CA ILE A 24 -2.57 -10.58 -1.23
C ILE A 24 -2.26 -11.69 -2.22
N ASN A 25 -2.87 -11.65 -3.40
CA ASN A 25 -2.70 -12.72 -4.39
C ASN A 25 -1.48 -12.52 -5.28
N GLY A 26 -1.01 -11.29 -5.42
CA GLY A 26 0.11 -10.96 -6.28
C GLY A 26 1.47 -10.97 -5.62
N SER A 27 1.53 -11.08 -4.31
CA SER A 27 2.79 -11.08 -3.55
C SER A 27 2.88 -12.31 -2.69
N MET A 28 4.00 -13.02 -2.79
CA MET A 28 4.28 -14.15 -1.92
C MET A 28 4.45 -13.63 -0.48
N SER A 29 3.85 -14.32 0.47
CA SER A 29 3.90 -14.00 1.89
C SER A 29 3.22 -12.70 2.31
N ALA A 30 2.51 -12.00 1.41
CA ALA A 30 1.83 -10.77 1.79
C ALA A 30 0.59 -11.07 2.64
N THR A 31 0.40 -10.29 3.69
CA THR A 31 -0.77 -10.38 4.57
C THR A 31 -1.35 -8.98 4.82
N LEU A 32 -2.65 -8.92 5.03
CA LEU A 32 -3.29 -7.68 5.50
C LEU A 32 -3.22 -7.69 7.03
N GLU A 33 -2.49 -6.75 7.59
CA GLU A 33 -2.25 -6.71 9.03
C GLU A 33 -3.33 -5.94 9.78
N ASP A 34 -3.78 -4.81 9.21
CA ASP A 34 -4.79 -4.00 9.86
C ASP A 34 -5.50 -3.11 8.85
N ALA A 35 -6.67 -2.61 9.25
CA ALA A 35 -7.52 -1.79 8.41
C ALA A 35 -8.32 -0.82 9.25
N SER A 36 -8.54 0.39 8.73
CA SER A 36 -9.42 1.37 9.36
C SER A 36 -10.21 2.10 8.27
N ASP A 37 -11.45 2.42 8.58
CA ASP A 37 -12.33 3.16 7.67
C ASP A 37 -13.02 4.28 8.44
N PHE A 38 -13.02 5.46 7.86
CA PHE A 38 -13.62 6.65 8.45
C PHE A 38 -14.57 7.32 7.48
N ARG A 39 -15.62 7.93 7.99
CA ARG A 39 -16.52 8.76 7.22
C ARG A 39 -16.87 10.02 7.99
N SER A 40 -16.99 11.15 7.27
CA SER A 40 -17.47 12.41 7.82
C SER A 40 -18.15 13.18 6.70
N GLY A 41 -19.48 13.32 6.78
CA GLY A 41 -20.26 13.97 5.72
C GLY A 41 -20.09 13.23 4.40
N THR A 42 -19.64 13.96 3.37
CA THR A 42 -19.37 13.38 2.05
C THR A 42 -17.96 12.82 1.90
N ALA A 43 -17.14 12.94 2.94
CA ALA A 43 -15.76 12.49 2.90
C ALA A 43 -15.61 11.10 3.49
N ARG A 44 -14.68 10.32 2.95
CA ARG A 44 -14.33 9.01 3.49
C ARG A 44 -12.84 8.77 3.35
N CYS A 45 -12.31 8.00 4.29
CA CYS A 45 -10.89 7.66 4.31
C CYS A 45 -10.75 6.19 4.73
N SER A 46 -9.93 5.46 4.01
CA SER A 46 -9.63 4.07 4.32
C SER A 46 -8.15 3.86 4.41
N VAL A 47 -7.71 3.13 5.43
CA VAL A 47 -6.30 2.81 5.65
C VAL A 47 -6.15 1.30 5.64
N ARG A 48 -5.14 0.82 4.94
CA ARG A 48 -4.80 -0.61 4.88
C ARG A 48 -3.31 -0.77 5.11
N VAL A 49 -2.95 -1.70 5.98
CA VAL A 49 -1.56 -2.00 6.28
C VAL A 49 -1.29 -3.45 5.89
N PHE A 50 -0.37 -3.64 4.95
CA PHE A 50 0.06 -4.96 4.51
C PHE A 50 1.50 -5.18 4.93
N GLU A 51 1.89 -6.44 5.10
CA GLU A 51 3.28 -6.80 5.32
C GLU A 51 3.65 -8.00 4.47
N ARG A 52 4.91 -8.09 4.10
CA ARG A 52 5.48 -9.27 3.47
C ARG A 52 6.95 -9.38 3.81
N TYR A 53 7.54 -10.55 3.56
CA TYR A 53 8.98 -10.70 3.70
C TYR A 53 9.70 -10.10 2.50
N SER A 54 10.81 -9.43 2.79
CA SER A 54 11.75 -9.00 1.78
C SER A 54 12.78 -10.12 1.60
N TYR A 55 12.83 -10.70 0.42
CA TYR A 55 13.79 -11.77 0.14
C TYR A 55 15.22 -11.34 0.38
N ALA A 56 15.56 -10.18 -0.10
CA ALA A 56 16.93 -9.70 -0.07
C ALA A 56 17.44 -9.46 1.34
N GLY A 57 16.58 -9.03 2.25
CA GLY A 57 16.99 -8.71 3.61
C GLY A 57 16.57 -9.69 4.68
N GLY A 58 15.67 -10.63 4.35
CA GLY A 58 15.09 -11.52 5.34
C GLY A 58 14.21 -10.81 6.36
N ASN A 59 13.80 -9.60 6.07
CA ASN A 59 13.04 -8.75 6.97
C ASN A 59 11.63 -8.55 6.46
N ARG A 60 10.75 -8.11 7.34
CA ARG A 60 9.39 -7.75 6.94
C ARG A 60 9.38 -6.32 6.46
N VAL A 61 8.62 -6.09 5.38
CA VAL A 61 8.39 -4.76 4.81
C VAL A 61 6.91 -4.47 4.91
N SER A 62 6.55 -3.29 5.39
CA SER A 62 5.15 -2.87 5.46
C SER A 62 4.80 -1.99 4.26
N LEU A 63 3.56 -2.11 3.80
CA LEU A 63 2.97 -1.23 2.79
C LEU A 63 1.73 -0.62 3.41
N ASN A 64 1.76 0.69 3.59
CA ASN A 64 0.66 1.44 4.20
C ASN A 64 -0.05 2.21 3.11
N ILE A 65 -1.33 1.95 2.92
CA ILE A 65 -2.12 2.57 1.87
C ILE A 65 -3.25 3.37 2.50
N THR A 66 -3.35 4.64 2.10
CA THR A 66 -4.44 5.51 2.52
C THR A 66 -5.19 5.97 1.29
N LEU A 67 -6.51 5.81 1.30
CA LEU A 67 -7.40 6.32 0.26
C LEU A 67 -8.31 7.36 0.89
N PHE A 68 -8.42 8.52 0.23
CA PHE A 68 -9.30 9.58 0.67
C PHE A 68 -10.12 10.10 -0.50
N GLN A 69 -11.41 10.30 -0.29
CA GLN A 69 -12.30 10.87 -1.30
C GLN A 69 -13.32 11.77 -0.63
N ASN A 70 -13.54 12.96 -1.20
CA ASN A 70 -14.64 13.81 -0.82
C ASN A 70 -15.65 13.83 -1.97
N ASP A 71 -16.87 13.37 -1.68
CA ASP A 71 -17.98 13.32 -2.64
C ASP A 71 -17.57 12.56 -3.92
N LYS A 72 -17.59 13.23 -5.07
CA LYS A 72 -17.29 12.64 -6.38
C LYS A 72 -15.91 13.00 -6.90
N ASP A 73 -15.08 13.60 -6.06
CA ASP A 73 -13.71 13.93 -6.45
C ASP A 73 -12.93 12.64 -6.76
N PRO A 74 -11.86 12.76 -7.54
CA PRO A 74 -10.96 11.60 -7.69
C PRO A 74 -10.49 11.08 -6.34
N VAL A 75 -10.32 9.78 -6.22
CA VAL A 75 -9.76 9.19 -5.02
C VAL A 75 -8.29 9.58 -4.90
N GLN A 76 -7.92 10.12 -3.75
CA GLN A 76 -6.52 10.42 -3.46
C GLN A 76 -5.92 9.19 -2.77
N LEU A 77 -4.82 8.71 -3.30
CA LEU A 77 -4.13 7.54 -2.75
C LEU A 77 -2.72 7.93 -2.32
N SER A 78 -2.35 7.51 -1.13
CA SER A 78 -0.97 7.59 -0.64
C SER A 78 -0.55 6.18 -0.26
N ALA A 79 0.62 5.76 -0.72
CA ALA A 79 1.17 4.46 -0.36
C ALA A 79 2.61 4.64 0.08
N ILE A 80 2.92 4.14 1.27
CA ILE A 80 4.23 4.31 1.90
C ILE A 80 4.72 2.94 2.35
N THR A 81 5.93 2.58 1.95
CA THR A 81 6.57 1.36 2.42
C THR A 81 7.62 1.67 3.46
N ALA A 82 7.78 0.76 4.41
CA ALA A 82 8.80 0.86 5.44
C ALA A 82 9.36 -0.52 5.71
N GLY A 83 10.67 -0.60 5.89
CA GLY A 83 11.35 -1.84 6.22
C GLY A 83 12.00 -1.73 7.59
N GLY A 84 12.19 -2.88 8.25
CA GLY A 84 12.63 -2.93 9.62
C GLY A 84 14.12 -2.99 9.85
N SER A 85 14.93 -3.06 8.81
CA SER A 85 16.36 -3.27 9.00
C SER A 85 17.13 -1.97 9.08
N GLN A 86 18.33 -2.07 9.56
CA GLN A 86 19.22 -0.96 9.84
C GLN A 86 20.55 -1.12 9.13
N ALA A 87 21.23 -0.01 8.97
CA ALA A 87 22.65 0.03 8.67
C ALA A 87 23.09 -0.83 7.49
N VAL A 88 23.71 -1.97 7.78
CA VAL A 88 24.34 -2.81 6.75
C VAL A 88 23.36 -3.26 5.68
N PHE A 89 22.10 -3.45 6.05
CA PHE A 89 21.08 -3.95 5.13
C PHE A 89 20.20 -2.84 4.56
N PHE A 90 20.56 -1.61 4.76
CA PHE A 90 19.78 -0.45 4.33
C PHE A 90 19.40 -0.56 2.84
N LYS A 91 20.38 -0.80 1.98
CA LYS A 91 20.15 -0.86 0.54
C LYS A 91 19.22 -2.01 0.14
N ILE A 92 19.41 -3.14 0.78
CA ILE A 92 18.60 -4.34 0.53
C ILE A 92 17.14 -4.08 0.95
N ASN A 93 16.94 -3.43 2.08
CA ASN A 93 15.61 -3.08 2.55
C ASN A 93 14.93 -2.06 1.63
N THR A 94 15.69 -1.11 1.11
CA THR A 94 15.16 -0.14 0.15
C THR A 94 14.65 -0.87 -1.09
N TRP A 95 15.38 -1.86 -1.58
CA TRP A 95 14.93 -2.66 -2.71
C TRP A 95 13.65 -3.42 -2.40
N GLY A 96 13.54 -4.00 -1.19
CA GLY A 96 12.34 -4.68 -0.76
C GLY A 96 11.14 -3.75 -0.67
N GLU A 97 11.35 -2.54 -0.17
CA GLU A 97 10.31 -1.52 -0.10
C GLU A 97 9.84 -1.13 -1.50
N GLU A 98 10.78 -0.87 -2.42
CA GLU A 98 10.44 -0.50 -3.79
C GLU A 98 9.74 -1.63 -4.52
N ALA A 99 10.18 -2.87 -4.33
CA ALA A 99 9.55 -4.02 -4.96
C ALA A 99 8.11 -4.21 -4.49
N PHE A 100 7.85 -3.98 -3.21
CA PHE A 100 6.49 -4.08 -2.68
C PHE A 100 5.61 -2.96 -3.26
N LEU A 101 6.16 -1.76 -3.35
CA LEU A 101 5.45 -0.63 -3.93
C LEU A 101 5.14 -0.86 -5.42
N ASP A 102 6.07 -1.49 -6.15
CA ASP A 102 5.88 -1.81 -7.55
C ASP A 102 4.69 -2.74 -7.77
N LYS A 103 4.43 -3.67 -6.85
CA LYS A 103 3.26 -4.54 -6.93
C LYS A 103 1.97 -3.72 -6.91
N LEU A 104 1.92 -2.70 -6.05
CA LEU A 104 0.77 -1.80 -6.02
C LEU A 104 0.66 -1.02 -7.33
N ILE A 105 1.77 -0.47 -7.83
CA ILE A 105 1.76 0.31 -9.06
C ILE A 105 1.22 -0.52 -10.22
N GLU A 106 1.61 -1.79 -10.32
CA GLU A 106 1.09 -2.69 -11.35
C GLU A 106 -0.44 -2.81 -11.30
N LEU A 107 -1.01 -2.80 -10.10
CA LEU A 107 -2.46 -2.88 -9.93
C LEU A 107 -3.16 -1.59 -10.33
N LEU A 108 -2.50 -0.45 -10.18
CA LEU A 108 -3.08 0.86 -10.46
C LEU A 108 -2.98 1.23 -11.94
N ASP A 109 -1.98 0.73 -12.61
CA ASP A 109 -1.76 0.98 -14.02
C ASP A 109 -2.27 -0.19 -14.86
#